data_8c047168c3e878ffd2af17bdba33f642
#
_entry.id   8c047168c3e878ffd2af17bdba33f642
#
_cell.length_a   1.000
_cell.length_b   1.000
_cell.length_c   1.000
_cell.angle_alpha   90.00
_cell.angle_beta   90.00
_cell.angle_gamma   90.00
#
_symmetry.space_group_name_H-M   'P 1'
#
loop_
_entity.id
_entity.type
_entity.pdbx_description
1 polymer ?
#
loop_
_entity_poly.entity_id
_entity_poly.type
_entity_poly.pdbx_seq_one_letter_code
_entity_poly.pdbx_strand_id
1 'polypeptide(L)'
;PGWERTYQISEVGTMPGDDGNKSFNFAQTSGATAPGIKQYAPFVEAATRLVFIGDFQCNMEDQNAISCKIALADSCFFDVFPQKVTIGKAKEVLSRPFYCMIDSETAAKMGGNVVGKHFTMASYPGHTFTIGGVFESFPWGSSWHSLQVLVSLGSIGDMFGYDGRQQWTGNDCYQSFIRLSKGHKPSELHPYINKMKQDHFPLKEWKKAGISLDYDFTVLSEMYTQSPYIKKMGWIMGIIAFVLLFTSVMNYLLIIVGNLVTRSREMAVRKCYGAEPKNIHAIVFSEALVHVGLSIVLAAILVFLSKGTVENFLSAPVSVLVLNRGCWILVAICLLVLLVGGWMPGWLYCKIPVAIAFRGYSENRKKWKLILLGVQFIISGLLFSLLFVVNNQYNMMVNLNPGYKYDKVAFVFVEGLEKDQRAQCLSEIKRMPDVNMVASCYSVPLQSYSFNGNNLSLPGDKRTIQIIHDAGGVDDNYFKMMDVEFVEGSFFTERNDSSRQIIIDENLANKLVKLGHWKDGAVGKRVWVSSHCDEDETMTICGVVKNVRYGTISTSNADTNATPFVYFYGRANRCMLVKFNDLTEKSLSDLKNEVQSLYPNNEVTVYDYESEFKAQYASQL
;
A
#
# COMPACT_ATOMS: atom_id res chain seq x y z
N PRO A 1 22.13 13.07 -4.23
CA PRO A 1 23.27 13.09 -3.30
C PRO A 1 22.76 13.35 -1.88
N GLY A 2 23.12 12.47 -0.92
CA GLY A 2 22.75 12.61 0.50
C GLY A 2 21.64 11.68 1.00
N TRP A 3 21.03 10.88 0.17
CA TRP A 3 20.01 9.89 0.56
C TRP A 3 20.54 8.84 1.57
N GLU A 4 21.84 8.53 1.54
CA GLU A 4 22.52 7.65 2.52
C GLU A 4 22.58 8.25 3.94
N ARG A 5 22.38 9.55 4.08
CA ARG A 5 22.39 10.31 5.34
C ARG A 5 21.02 10.88 5.69
N THR A 6 20.01 10.51 4.92
CA THR A 6 18.62 10.92 5.13
C THR A 6 17.87 9.78 5.80
N TYR A 7 17.19 10.08 6.89
CA TYR A 7 16.48 9.12 7.72
C TYR A 7 15.03 9.50 7.87
N GLN A 8 14.16 8.51 7.78
CA GLN A 8 12.79 8.61 8.27
C GLN A 8 12.79 8.43 9.78
N ILE A 9 11.97 9.20 10.47
CA ILE A 9 11.75 9.09 11.91
C ILE A 9 10.47 8.29 12.11
N SER A 10 10.54 7.26 12.94
CA SER A 10 9.40 6.48 13.40
C SER A 10 9.23 6.65 14.90
N GLU A 11 8.00 6.75 15.38
CA GLU A 11 7.69 6.73 16.80
C GLU A 11 7.57 5.29 17.28
N VAL A 12 8.36 4.94 18.27
CA VAL A 12 8.38 3.60 18.87
C VAL A 12 8.16 3.71 20.39
N GLY A 13 7.49 2.75 20.95
CA GLY A 13 7.27 2.79 22.39
C GLY A 13 6.35 1.69 22.89
N THR A 14 5.86 1.92 24.11
CA THR A 14 4.90 1.03 24.76
C THR A 14 3.72 1.83 25.28
N MET A 15 2.54 1.25 25.15
CA MET A 15 1.30 1.77 25.75
C MET A 15 0.67 0.67 26.61
N PRO A 16 -0.07 1.03 27.67
CA PRO A 16 -0.82 0.08 28.46
C PRO A 16 -1.80 -0.70 27.56
N GLY A 17 -1.82 -2.00 27.69
CA GLY A 17 -2.78 -2.90 27.04
C GLY A 17 -3.42 -3.82 28.05
N ASP A 18 -4.41 -4.63 27.62
CA ASP A 18 -5.18 -5.50 28.51
C ASP A 18 -4.35 -6.61 29.15
N ASP A 19 -3.36 -7.14 28.40
CA ASP A 19 -2.49 -8.24 28.83
C ASP A 19 -1.06 -7.77 29.19
N GLY A 20 -0.89 -6.45 29.47
CA GLY A 20 0.39 -5.81 29.72
C GLY A 20 0.70 -4.73 28.67
N ASN A 21 1.92 -4.22 28.69
CA ASN A 21 2.32 -3.15 27.77
C ASN A 21 2.43 -3.68 26.34
N LYS A 22 1.69 -3.05 25.41
CA LYS A 22 1.81 -3.29 23.96
C LYS A 22 2.85 -2.36 23.38
N SER A 23 3.80 -2.91 22.62
CA SER A 23 4.74 -2.12 21.83
C SER A 23 4.08 -1.62 20.55
N PHE A 24 4.41 -0.39 20.15
CA PHE A 24 4.01 0.18 18.89
C PHE A 24 5.22 0.69 18.10
N ASN A 25 5.08 0.74 16.79
CA ASN A 25 6.04 1.36 15.88
C ASN A 25 5.23 2.03 14.77
N PHE A 26 5.17 3.35 14.79
CA PHE A 26 4.47 4.17 13.81
C PHE A 26 5.49 4.88 12.92
N ALA A 27 5.36 4.72 11.61
CA ALA A 27 6.17 5.41 10.61
C ALA A 27 5.83 6.93 10.49
N GLN A 28 4.96 7.40 11.36
CA GLN A 28 4.52 8.79 11.47
C GLN A 28 4.90 9.33 12.83
N THR A 29 4.96 10.65 12.95
CA THR A 29 5.35 11.34 14.18
C THR A 29 4.43 12.51 14.46
N SER A 30 4.52 13.04 15.67
CA SER A 30 3.91 14.32 16.04
C SER A 30 4.56 15.49 15.29
N GLY A 31 3.80 16.57 15.10
CA GLY A 31 4.20 17.67 14.23
C GLY A 31 5.49 18.40 14.62
N ALA A 32 5.79 18.52 15.91
CA ALA A 32 7.00 19.20 16.37
C ALA A 32 8.28 18.34 16.31
N THR A 33 8.16 17.03 16.05
CA THR A 33 9.29 16.07 16.18
C THR A 33 10.48 16.43 15.29
N ALA A 34 10.32 16.49 13.97
CA ALA A 34 11.45 16.72 13.06
C ALA A 34 12.10 18.13 13.22
N PRO A 35 11.32 19.23 13.29
CA PRO A 35 11.89 20.54 13.60
C PRO A 35 12.57 20.59 14.95
N GLY A 36 12.01 19.93 15.96
CA GLY A 36 12.59 19.86 17.30
C GLY A 36 13.92 19.15 17.31
N ILE A 37 14.04 17.97 16.71
CA ILE A 37 15.31 17.25 16.63
C ILE A 37 16.38 18.14 15.95
N LYS A 38 16.01 18.86 14.89
CA LYS A 38 16.92 19.80 14.23
C LYS A 38 17.34 20.96 15.15
N GLN A 39 16.43 21.47 15.98
CA GLN A 39 16.72 22.55 16.92
C GLN A 39 17.69 22.11 18.02
N TYR A 40 17.53 20.88 18.52
CA TYR A 40 18.35 20.36 19.62
C TYR A 40 19.69 19.78 19.16
N ALA A 41 19.76 19.16 17.99
CA ALA A 41 20.95 18.48 17.49
C ALA A 41 21.64 19.27 16.35
N PRO A 42 22.80 19.92 16.63
CA PRO A 42 23.44 20.87 15.69
C PRO A 42 23.97 20.21 14.41
N PHE A 43 24.17 18.88 14.40
CA PHE A 43 24.62 18.13 13.24
C PHE A 43 23.47 17.63 12.33
N VAL A 44 22.24 18.02 12.61
CA VAL A 44 21.11 17.82 11.70
C VAL A 44 21.09 18.96 10.69
N GLU A 45 21.52 18.69 9.46
CA GLU A 45 21.59 19.71 8.38
C GLU A 45 20.20 20.20 7.97
N ALA A 46 19.26 19.28 7.78
CA ALA A 46 17.91 19.58 7.31
C ALA A 46 16.89 18.65 7.96
N ALA A 47 15.68 19.16 8.14
CA ALA A 47 14.54 18.41 8.61
C ALA A 47 13.29 18.83 7.82
N THR A 48 12.39 17.91 7.56
CA THR A 48 11.12 18.17 6.88
C THR A 48 10.03 17.24 7.34
N ARG A 49 8.79 17.67 7.14
CA ARG A 49 7.58 16.90 7.39
C ARG A 49 6.73 16.87 6.14
N LEU A 50 6.00 15.80 5.98
CA LEU A 50 5.09 15.57 4.89
C LEU A 50 3.80 14.96 5.43
N VAL A 51 2.64 15.43 4.96
CA VAL A 51 1.34 14.83 5.23
C VAL A 51 0.70 14.47 3.91
N PHE A 52 0.57 13.17 3.65
CA PHE A 52 -0.18 12.71 2.48
C PHE A 52 -1.66 12.91 2.72
N ILE A 53 -2.31 13.58 1.79
CA ILE A 53 -3.76 13.81 1.87
C ILE A 53 -4.54 12.93 0.90
N GLY A 54 -3.91 12.36 -0.11
CA GLY A 54 -4.51 11.41 -1.03
C GLY A 54 -4.52 11.86 -2.49
N ASP A 55 -5.39 11.20 -3.25
CA ASP A 55 -5.64 11.52 -4.67
C ASP A 55 -6.88 12.41 -4.77
N PHE A 56 -6.73 13.59 -5.37
CA PHE A 56 -7.80 14.58 -5.50
C PHE A 56 -7.91 15.10 -6.92
N GLN A 57 -9.13 15.43 -7.32
CA GLN A 57 -9.38 16.13 -8.57
C GLN A 57 -9.01 17.61 -8.40
N CYS A 58 -8.04 18.06 -9.19
CA CYS A 58 -7.65 19.45 -9.30
C CYS A 58 -8.47 20.11 -10.40
N ASN A 59 -9.44 20.94 -10.03
CA ASN A 59 -10.33 21.65 -10.95
C ASN A 59 -9.73 23.01 -11.32
N MET A 60 -9.41 23.23 -12.59
CA MET A 60 -8.96 24.51 -13.14
C MET A 60 -10.08 25.15 -13.95
N GLU A 61 -10.17 26.49 -14.00
CA GLU A 61 -11.27 27.23 -14.64
C GLU A 61 -11.47 26.89 -16.13
N ASP A 62 -10.40 26.57 -16.86
CA ASP A 62 -10.44 26.39 -18.32
C ASP A 62 -10.08 24.98 -18.80
N GLN A 63 -10.03 23.98 -17.91
CA GLN A 63 -9.57 22.63 -18.26
C GLN A 63 -10.37 21.55 -17.55
N ASN A 64 -10.33 20.33 -18.10
CA ASN A 64 -10.87 19.16 -17.42
C ASN A 64 -10.13 18.92 -16.09
N ALA A 65 -10.85 18.48 -15.08
CA ALA A 65 -10.28 18.10 -13.81
C ALA A 65 -9.20 17.02 -13.99
N ILE A 66 -8.08 17.17 -13.30
CA ILE A 66 -6.96 16.22 -13.35
C ILE A 66 -6.78 15.62 -11.96
N SER A 67 -6.81 14.27 -11.90
CA SER A 67 -6.50 13.57 -10.66
C SER A 67 -5.02 13.68 -10.34
N CYS A 68 -4.71 14.18 -9.14
CA CYS A 68 -3.35 14.40 -8.67
C CYS A 68 -3.18 13.82 -7.27
N LYS A 69 -2.06 13.14 -7.05
CA LYS A 69 -1.64 12.73 -5.72
C LYS A 69 -0.98 13.90 -5.01
N ILE A 70 -1.58 14.31 -3.89
CA ILE A 70 -1.26 15.54 -3.19
C ILE A 70 -0.70 15.24 -1.80
N ALA A 71 0.33 15.98 -1.42
CA ALA A 71 0.82 16.02 -0.05
C ALA A 71 1.04 17.45 0.42
N LEU A 72 0.90 17.68 1.71
CA LEU A 72 1.32 18.92 2.36
C LEU A 72 2.80 18.77 2.75
N ALA A 73 3.63 19.76 2.46
CA ALA A 73 5.06 19.73 2.72
C ALA A 73 5.58 21.02 3.35
N ASP A 74 6.59 20.89 4.20
CA ASP A 74 7.35 22.02 4.71
C ASP A 74 8.13 22.75 3.61
N SER A 75 8.40 24.02 3.81
CA SER A 75 9.26 24.81 2.93
C SER A 75 10.70 24.26 2.78
N CYS A 76 11.14 23.42 3.73
CA CYS A 76 12.42 22.74 3.73
C CYS A 76 12.40 21.37 3.03
N PHE A 77 11.31 20.96 2.40
CA PHE A 77 11.18 19.66 1.75
C PHE A 77 12.31 19.39 0.76
N PHE A 78 12.61 20.33 -0.13
CA PHE A 78 13.66 20.18 -1.13
C PHE A 78 15.09 20.30 -0.56
N ASP A 79 15.23 20.78 0.69
CA ASP A 79 16.52 20.72 1.40
C ASP A 79 16.84 19.28 1.81
N VAL A 80 15.82 18.47 2.13
CA VAL A 80 15.97 17.04 2.50
C VAL A 80 15.92 16.14 1.26
N PHE A 81 15.01 16.41 0.33
CA PHE A 81 14.81 15.66 -0.91
C PHE A 81 15.19 16.54 -2.11
N PRO A 82 16.48 16.69 -2.42
CA PRO A 82 16.93 17.58 -3.48
C PRO A 82 16.42 17.10 -4.83
N GLN A 83 15.48 17.84 -5.38
CA GLN A 83 14.95 17.67 -6.71
C GLN A 83 15.14 18.99 -7.47
N LYS A 84 15.33 18.90 -8.78
CA LYS A 84 15.55 20.09 -9.60
C LYS A 84 14.24 20.88 -9.71
N VAL A 85 14.27 22.12 -9.26
CA VAL A 85 13.18 23.08 -9.45
C VAL A 85 13.41 23.77 -10.78
N THR A 86 12.43 23.64 -11.70
CA THR A 86 12.53 24.21 -13.05
C THR A 86 11.98 25.62 -13.10
N ILE A 87 10.92 25.91 -12.35
CA ILE A 87 10.30 27.24 -12.30
C ILE A 87 9.92 27.55 -10.85
N GLY A 88 10.18 28.78 -10.41
CA GLY A 88 9.86 29.25 -9.06
C GLY A 88 10.97 28.98 -8.05
N LYS A 89 10.72 29.36 -6.79
CA LYS A 89 11.59 29.11 -5.64
C LYS A 89 10.82 28.32 -4.61
N ALA A 90 11.08 27.01 -4.53
CA ALA A 90 10.31 26.08 -3.72
C ALA A 90 10.14 26.53 -2.26
N LYS A 91 11.20 27.04 -1.64
CA LYS A 91 11.16 27.50 -0.24
C LYS A 91 10.23 28.69 -0.03
N GLU A 92 10.21 29.64 -0.96
CA GLU A 92 9.30 30.79 -0.91
C GLU A 92 7.85 30.36 -1.19
N VAL A 93 7.65 29.47 -2.15
CA VAL A 93 6.32 28.93 -2.51
C VAL A 93 5.72 28.17 -1.34
N LEU A 94 6.43 27.17 -0.81
CA LEU A 94 5.93 26.29 0.27
C LEU A 94 5.90 26.97 1.66
N SER A 95 6.41 28.21 1.79
CA SER A 95 6.21 29.02 3.01
C SER A 95 4.87 29.74 3.06
N ARG A 96 4.18 29.88 1.93
CA ARG A 96 2.91 30.60 1.82
C ARG A 96 1.73 29.62 1.86
N PRO A 97 0.75 29.77 2.77
CA PRO A 97 -0.45 28.95 2.76
C PRO A 97 -1.15 28.97 1.40
N PHE A 98 -1.72 27.85 1.00
CA PHE A 98 -2.43 27.64 -0.27
C PHE A 98 -1.60 27.83 -1.54
N TYR A 99 -0.27 27.91 -1.42
CA TYR A 99 0.63 27.82 -2.55
C TYR A 99 1.14 26.38 -2.70
N CYS A 100 1.40 25.98 -3.96
CA CYS A 100 1.88 24.64 -4.24
C CYS A 100 2.99 24.61 -5.30
N MET A 101 3.76 23.54 -5.24
CA MET A 101 4.69 23.10 -6.28
C MET A 101 4.08 21.90 -6.99
N ILE A 102 4.16 21.85 -8.33
CA ILE A 102 3.71 20.69 -9.09
C ILE A 102 4.86 20.05 -9.86
N ASP A 103 4.75 18.78 -10.17
CA ASP A 103 5.76 18.08 -10.95
C ASP A 103 5.66 18.44 -12.45
N SER A 104 6.74 18.22 -13.20
CA SER A 104 6.83 18.60 -14.60
C SER A 104 5.89 17.83 -15.51
N GLU A 105 5.58 16.56 -15.20
CA GLU A 105 4.63 15.75 -15.97
C GLU A 105 3.19 16.24 -15.78
N THR A 106 2.81 16.56 -14.56
CA THR A 106 1.49 17.15 -14.24
C THR A 106 1.37 18.54 -14.83
N ALA A 107 2.43 19.36 -14.75
CA ALA A 107 2.46 20.68 -15.41
C ALA A 107 2.24 20.57 -16.92
N ALA A 108 2.84 19.58 -17.58
CA ALA A 108 2.62 19.35 -19.01
C ALA A 108 1.17 18.94 -19.32
N LYS A 109 0.56 18.06 -18.50
CA LYS A 109 -0.86 17.68 -18.62
C LYS A 109 -1.81 18.87 -18.42
N MET A 110 -1.42 19.82 -17.57
CA MET A 110 -2.15 21.07 -17.31
C MET A 110 -1.87 22.18 -18.32
N GLY A 111 -1.24 21.88 -19.49
CA GLY A 111 -1.02 22.83 -20.58
C GLY A 111 0.30 23.61 -20.50
N GLY A 112 1.24 23.22 -19.66
CA GLY A 112 2.63 23.68 -19.64
C GLY A 112 2.88 25.01 -18.94
N ASN A 113 2.13 26.08 -19.25
CA ASN A 113 2.26 27.36 -18.57
C ASN A 113 1.26 27.48 -17.42
N VAL A 114 1.65 26.94 -16.27
CA VAL A 114 0.76 26.73 -15.12
C VAL A 114 1.06 27.64 -13.93
N VAL A 115 2.25 28.24 -13.86
CA VAL A 115 2.64 29.09 -12.74
C VAL A 115 1.78 30.35 -12.69
N GLY A 116 1.23 30.65 -11.53
CA GLY A 116 0.26 31.72 -11.30
C GLY A 116 -1.20 31.32 -11.54
N LYS A 117 -1.45 30.14 -12.13
CA LYS A 117 -2.83 29.61 -12.23
C LYS A 117 -3.31 29.05 -10.90
N HIS A 118 -4.62 28.92 -10.81
CA HIS A 118 -5.30 28.44 -9.62
C HIS A 118 -6.06 27.15 -9.90
N PHE A 119 -6.19 26.32 -8.89
CA PHE A 119 -7.11 25.19 -8.91
C PHE A 119 -7.86 25.07 -7.59
N THR A 120 -8.98 24.39 -7.61
CA THR A 120 -9.78 24.06 -6.44
C THR A 120 -9.89 22.55 -6.30
N MET A 121 -10.15 22.09 -5.07
CA MET A 121 -10.44 20.69 -4.76
C MET A 121 -11.81 20.61 -4.10
N ALA A 122 -12.65 19.72 -4.57
CA ALA A 122 -14.01 19.58 -4.06
C ALA A 122 -14.08 19.20 -2.57
N SER A 123 -13.13 18.39 -2.12
CA SER A 123 -13.04 17.98 -0.71
C SER A 123 -12.62 19.10 0.24
N TYR A 124 -12.16 20.24 -0.29
CA TYR A 124 -11.78 21.42 0.47
C TYR A 124 -12.47 22.67 -0.10
N PRO A 125 -13.81 22.77 0.03
CA PRO A 125 -14.59 23.86 -0.54
C PRO A 125 -14.19 25.21 0.08
N GLY A 126 -14.19 26.24 -0.77
CA GLY A 126 -13.79 27.59 -0.35
C GLY A 126 -12.29 27.86 -0.31
N HIS A 127 -11.45 26.87 -0.61
CA HIS A 127 -10.01 27.04 -0.70
C HIS A 127 -9.52 27.01 -2.16
N THR A 128 -8.72 28.01 -2.52
CA THR A 128 -8.09 28.10 -3.84
C THR A 128 -6.59 27.95 -3.71
N PHE A 129 -6.03 27.02 -4.47
CA PHE A 129 -4.61 26.70 -4.45
C PHE A 129 -3.89 27.35 -5.63
N THR A 130 -2.81 28.05 -5.36
CA THR A 130 -2.03 28.77 -6.37
C THR A 130 -0.77 28.00 -6.74
N ILE A 131 -0.57 27.71 -8.01
CA ILE A 131 0.64 27.06 -8.50
C ILE A 131 1.78 28.09 -8.52
N GLY A 132 2.72 27.96 -7.59
CA GLY A 132 3.85 28.87 -7.43
C GLY A 132 5.14 28.41 -8.10
N GLY A 133 5.22 27.16 -8.55
CA GLY A 133 6.41 26.64 -9.21
C GLY A 133 6.27 25.20 -9.69
N VAL A 134 7.30 24.78 -10.43
CA VAL A 134 7.38 23.44 -11.05
C VAL A 134 8.71 22.80 -10.68
N PHE A 135 8.67 21.51 -10.33
CA PHE A 135 9.86 20.69 -10.08
C PHE A 135 9.91 19.50 -11.05
N GLU A 136 11.09 18.95 -11.26
CA GLU A 136 11.28 17.76 -12.09
C GLU A 136 10.65 16.54 -11.42
N SER A 137 9.85 15.76 -12.18
CA SER A 137 9.16 14.57 -11.63
C SER A 137 10.13 13.60 -10.98
N PHE A 138 9.71 12.98 -9.90
CA PHE A 138 10.54 11.96 -9.23
C PHE A 138 10.70 10.73 -10.14
N PRO A 139 11.91 10.13 -10.17
CA PRO A 139 12.15 8.97 -11.02
C PRO A 139 11.34 7.75 -10.58
N TRP A 140 11.00 6.87 -11.51
CA TRP A 140 10.22 5.65 -11.29
C TRP A 140 10.74 4.74 -10.15
N GLY A 141 11.99 4.79 -9.83
CA GLY A 141 12.56 4.04 -8.70
C GLY A 141 12.44 4.72 -7.34
N SER A 142 11.79 5.88 -7.27
CA SER A 142 11.58 6.62 -6.03
C SER A 142 10.24 6.29 -5.39
N SER A 143 10.20 6.20 -4.06
CA SER A 143 8.95 6.12 -3.29
C SER A 143 8.04 7.34 -3.50
N TRP A 144 8.59 8.43 -3.99
CA TRP A 144 7.90 9.68 -4.29
C TRP A 144 7.45 9.82 -5.75
N HIS A 145 7.65 8.80 -6.58
CA HIS A 145 7.33 8.88 -8.02
C HIS A 145 5.90 9.32 -8.30
N SER A 146 4.94 8.84 -7.51
CA SER A 146 3.53 9.19 -7.68
C SER A 146 3.15 10.55 -7.07
N LEU A 147 4.06 11.23 -6.38
CA LEU A 147 3.78 12.52 -5.74
C LEU A 147 3.85 13.65 -6.76
N GLN A 148 2.69 14.22 -7.09
CA GLN A 148 2.52 15.16 -8.18
C GLN A 148 2.39 16.60 -7.70
N VAL A 149 1.72 16.83 -6.58
CA VAL A 149 1.47 18.17 -6.03
C VAL A 149 1.93 18.24 -4.58
N LEU A 150 2.74 19.25 -4.29
CA LEU A 150 3.20 19.59 -2.94
C LEU A 150 2.56 20.92 -2.54
N VAL A 151 1.58 20.88 -1.67
CA VAL A 151 0.94 22.07 -1.10
C VAL A 151 1.70 22.48 0.16
N SER A 152 1.76 23.77 0.44
CA SER A 152 2.37 24.28 1.66
C SER A 152 1.74 23.67 2.90
N LEU A 153 2.55 23.12 3.80
CA LEU A 153 2.11 22.61 5.10
C LEU A 153 1.48 23.71 5.98
N GLY A 154 1.73 24.98 5.65
CA GLY A 154 1.08 26.13 6.27
C GLY A 154 -0.43 26.13 6.14
N SER A 155 -1.00 25.41 5.18
CA SER A 155 -2.44 25.32 4.92
C SER A 155 -3.17 24.33 5.83
N ILE A 156 -2.45 23.49 6.59
CA ILE A 156 -3.03 22.35 7.30
C ILE A 156 -4.14 22.76 8.29
N GLY A 157 -3.93 23.87 9.02
CA GLY A 157 -4.91 24.36 10.00
C GLY A 157 -6.24 24.74 9.37
N ASP A 158 -6.18 25.47 8.26
CA ASP A 158 -7.38 25.92 7.54
C ASP A 158 -8.07 24.75 6.81
N MET A 159 -7.30 23.82 6.25
CA MET A 159 -7.86 22.67 5.53
C MET A 159 -8.52 21.66 6.46
N PHE A 160 -7.95 21.39 7.63
CA PHE A 160 -8.43 20.34 8.55
C PHE A 160 -9.12 20.88 9.80
N GLY A 161 -9.18 22.21 9.97
CA GLY A 161 -9.72 22.86 11.18
C GLY A 161 -8.84 22.68 12.42
N TYR A 162 -7.61 22.15 12.26
CA TYR A 162 -6.69 21.90 13.35
C TYR A 162 -5.22 21.95 12.89
N ASP A 163 -4.41 22.76 13.58
CA ASP A 163 -2.98 22.90 13.31
C ASP A 163 -2.12 22.17 14.36
N GLY A 164 -1.75 20.94 14.05
CA GLY A 164 -0.88 20.13 14.91
C GLY A 164 0.62 20.33 14.70
N ARG A 165 1.07 21.27 13.86
CA ARG A 165 2.49 21.45 13.50
C ARG A 165 3.42 21.71 14.66
N GLN A 166 2.92 22.30 15.74
CA GLN A 166 3.68 22.63 16.94
C GLN A 166 3.45 21.66 18.10
N GLN A 167 2.64 20.63 17.89
CA GLN A 167 2.37 19.64 18.93
C GLN A 167 3.49 18.62 19.02
N TRP A 168 3.85 18.32 20.27
CA TRP A 168 4.91 17.38 20.61
C TRP A 168 4.39 15.95 20.81
N THR A 169 3.11 15.80 21.06
CA THR A 169 2.46 14.51 21.33
C THR A 169 1.07 14.49 20.73
N GLY A 170 0.67 13.36 20.21
CA GLY A 170 -0.61 13.20 19.52
C GLY A 170 -0.62 13.82 18.12
N ASN A 171 -1.69 13.57 17.37
CA ASN A 171 -1.82 13.97 15.98
C ASN A 171 -0.67 13.46 15.09
N ASP A 172 -0.38 12.18 15.19
CA ASP A 172 0.76 11.49 14.55
C ASP A 172 0.47 11.23 13.07
N CYS A 173 0.26 12.29 12.29
CA CYS A 173 -0.01 12.22 10.85
C CYS A 173 1.18 12.65 9.98
N TYR A 174 2.27 13.11 10.61
CA TYR A 174 3.41 13.65 9.88
C TYR A 174 4.44 12.57 9.58
N GLN A 175 4.76 12.37 8.32
CA GLN A 175 5.96 11.63 7.94
C GLN A 175 7.16 12.58 8.07
N SER A 176 8.02 12.30 9.01
CA SER A 176 9.15 13.14 9.40
C SER A 176 10.47 12.60 8.90
N PHE A 177 11.29 13.48 8.35
CA PHE A 177 12.60 13.14 7.79
C PHE A 177 13.67 14.13 8.27
N ILE A 178 14.86 13.59 8.52
CA ILE A 178 16.06 14.39 8.82
C ILE A 178 17.22 13.98 7.95
N ARG A 179 18.11 14.92 7.68
CA ARG A 179 19.40 14.64 7.06
C ARG A 179 20.53 15.03 8.01
N LEU A 180 21.42 14.08 8.29
CA LEU A 180 22.57 14.27 9.15
C LEU A 180 23.78 14.81 8.38
N SER A 181 24.65 15.53 9.04
CA SER A 181 25.95 15.96 8.54
C SER A 181 26.86 14.75 8.27
N LYS A 182 27.82 14.92 7.36
CA LYS A 182 28.74 13.82 7.03
C LYS A 182 29.50 13.35 8.26
N GLY A 183 29.56 12.02 8.45
CA GLY A 183 30.29 11.39 9.55
C GLY A 183 29.46 11.15 10.81
N HIS A 184 28.25 11.67 10.91
CA HIS A 184 27.36 11.47 12.05
C HIS A 184 26.39 10.29 11.83
N LYS A 185 26.01 9.64 12.94
CA LYS A 185 25.08 8.49 12.96
C LYS A 185 23.86 8.81 13.80
N PRO A 186 22.70 8.16 13.54
CA PRO A 186 21.48 8.35 14.33
C PRO A 186 21.66 8.08 15.84
N SER A 187 22.54 7.15 16.22
CA SER A 187 22.84 6.85 17.62
C SER A 187 23.35 8.06 18.42
N GLU A 188 23.93 9.03 17.75
CA GLU A 188 24.42 10.27 18.38
C GLU A 188 23.29 11.25 18.74
N LEU A 189 22.07 11.02 18.22
CA LEU A 189 20.88 11.84 18.51
C LEU A 189 20.31 11.60 19.91
N HIS A 190 20.54 10.43 20.51
CA HIS A 190 19.92 10.04 21.80
C HIS A 190 20.05 11.08 22.92
N PRO A 191 21.22 11.70 23.19
CA PRO A 191 21.33 12.71 24.24
C PRO A 191 20.44 13.94 23.98
N TYR A 192 20.37 14.37 22.72
CA TYR A 192 19.59 15.53 22.28
C TYR A 192 18.09 15.26 22.34
N ILE A 193 17.68 14.06 21.91
CA ILE A 193 16.31 13.59 22.00
C ILE A 193 15.87 13.48 23.47
N ASN A 194 16.69 12.95 24.34
CA ASN A 194 16.38 12.86 25.76
C ASN A 194 16.20 14.23 26.38
N LYS A 195 17.01 15.20 26.00
CA LYS A 195 16.83 16.60 26.44
C LYS A 195 15.54 17.19 25.92
N MET A 196 15.26 17.03 24.61
CA MET A 196 14.01 17.46 23.98
C MET A 196 12.78 16.85 24.69
N LYS A 197 12.83 15.55 25.01
CA LYS A 197 11.75 14.87 25.73
C LYS A 197 11.59 15.41 27.16
N GLN A 198 12.67 15.73 27.86
CA GLN A 198 12.61 16.34 29.20
C GLN A 198 11.95 17.71 29.18
N ASP A 199 12.19 18.50 28.13
CA ASP A 199 11.70 19.87 28.02
C ASP A 199 10.22 19.92 27.59
N HIS A 200 9.73 18.94 26.82
CA HIS A 200 8.42 19.02 26.15
C HIS A 200 7.42 17.92 26.50
N PHE A 201 7.87 16.80 27.12
CA PHE A 201 6.98 15.67 27.39
C PHE A 201 6.65 15.53 28.88
N PRO A 202 5.43 15.11 29.26
CA PRO A 202 5.05 14.86 30.63
C PRO A 202 5.59 13.50 31.13
N LEU A 203 6.91 13.31 31.10
CA LEU A 203 7.56 12.01 31.35
C LEU A 203 7.22 11.38 32.70
N LYS A 204 6.97 12.21 33.73
CA LYS A 204 6.59 11.73 35.06
C LYS A 204 5.19 11.09 35.06
N GLU A 205 4.28 11.68 34.31
CA GLU A 205 2.90 11.18 34.18
C GLU A 205 2.87 9.94 33.32
N TRP A 206 3.59 9.96 32.19
CA TRP A 206 3.72 8.81 31.30
C TRP A 206 4.32 7.59 31.99
N LYS A 207 5.37 7.78 32.78
CA LYS A 207 5.96 6.68 33.56
C LYS A 207 4.96 6.06 34.54
N LYS A 208 4.12 6.87 35.19
CA LYS A 208 3.05 6.37 36.07
C LYS A 208 1.97 5.62 35.29
N ALA A 209 1.68 6.08 34.07
CA ALA A 209 0.70 5.46 33.17
C ALA A 209 1.25 4.25 32.38
N GLY A 210 2.54 3.91 32.54
CA GLY A 210 3.16 2.81 31.77
C GLY A 210 3.39 3.14 30.28
N ILE A 211 3.39 4.43 29.92
CA ILE A 211 3.62 4.89 28.55
C ILE A 211 5.11 5.19 28.37
N SER A 212 5.67 4.69 27.26
CA SER A 212 6.99 5.10 26.80
C SER A 212 6.93 5.49 25.32
N LEU A 213 7.68 6.51 24.95
CA LEU A 213 7.84 6.94 23.57
C LEU A 213 9.31 7.21 23.30
N ASP A 214 9.80 6.70 22.20
CA ASP A 214 11.14 6.96 21.67
C ASP A 214 11.09 7.05 20.15
N TYR A 215 12.23 7.30 19.52
CA TYR A 215 12.30 7.46 18.06
C TYR A 215 13.30 6.47 17.49
N ASP A 216 12.90 5.85 16.38
CA ASP A 216 13.76 5.02 15.55
C ASP A 216 14.05 5.73 14.22
N PHE A 217 15.20 5.44 13.63
CA PHE A 217 15.71 6.12 12.45
C PHE A 217 16.06 5.11 11.37
N THR A 218 15.24 5.07 10.33
CA THR A 218 15.46 4.20 9.17
C THR A 218 16.06 5.00 8.03
N VAL A 219 17.23 4.58 7.54
CA VAL A 219 17.86 5.25 6.38
C VAL A 219 16.96 5.14 5.14
N LEU A 220 16.83 6.22 4.39
CA LEU A 220 15.92 6.33 3.26
C LEU A 220 16.11 5.21 2.22
N SER A 221 17.37 4.80 1.97
CA SER A 221 17.70 3.71 1.04
C SER A 221 17.19 2.34 1.47
N GLU A 222 16.94 2.16 2.76
CA GLU A 222 16.56 0.89 3.34
C GLU A 222 15.07 0.83 3.69
N MET A 223 14.37 1.95 3.72
CA MET A 223 12.94 2.01 4.06
C MET A 223 12.11 0.95 3.34
N TYR A 224 12.28 0.86 2.02
CA TYR A 224 11.55 -0.10 1.22
C TYR A 224 12.11 -1.52 1.38
N THR A 225 13.44 -1.67 1.28
CA THR A 225 14.11 -2.97 1.28
C THR A 225 14.15 -3.64 2.65
N GLN A 226 14.10 -2.86 3.73
CA GLN A 226 14.09 -3.38 5.11
C GLN A 226 12.70 -3.81 5.59
N SER A 227 11.63 -3.43 4.90
CA SER A 227 10.29 -3.92 5.21
C SER A 227 10.28 -5.45 5.26
N PRO A 228 9.84 -6.08 6.39
CA PRO A 228 9.77 -7.54 6.51
C PRO A 228 8.93 -8.18 5.40
N TYR A 229 7.87 -7.48 4.97
CA TYR A 229 7.00 -7.91 3.89
C TYR A 229 7.74 -7.97 2.55
N ILE A 230 8.45 -6.90 2.18
CA ILE A 230 9.21 -6.82 0.92
C ILE A 230 10.35 -7.85 0.89
N LYS A 231 11.06 -8.03 2.01
CA LYS A 231 12.08 -9.07 2.13
C LYS A 231 11.50 -10.47 1.91
N LYS A 232 10.37 -10.78 2.56
CA LYS A 232 9.68 -12.06 2.43
C LYS A 232 9.25 -12.30 0.97
N MET A 233 8.62 -11.30 0.33
CA MET A 233 8.25 -11.37 -1.08
C MET A 233 9.46 -11.56 -2.00
N GLY A 234 10.54 -10.81 -1.78
CA GLY A 234 11.78 -10.94 -2.55
C GLY A 234 12.37 -12.35 -2.46
N TRP A 235 12.39 -12.96 -1.27
CA TRP A 235 12.84 -14.34 -1.10
C TRP A 235 11.93 -15.35 -1.81
N ILE A 236 10.61 -15.22 -1.68
CA ILE A 236 9.64 -16.11 -2.35
C ILE A 236 9.82 -16.03 -3.87
N MET A 237 9.82 -14.82 -4.43
CA MET A 237 10.03 -14.60 -5.87
C MET A 237 11.39 -15.10 -6.34
N GLY A 238 12.45 -14.89 -5.54
CA GLY A 238 13.79 -15.38 -5.83
C GLY A 238 13.85 -16.91 -5.87
N ILE A 239 13.20 -17.60 -4.94
CA ILE A 239 13.11 -19.08 -4.94
C ILE A 239 12.35 -19.58 -6.15
N ILE A 240 11.20 -19.00 -6.48
CA ILE A 240 10.40 -19.39 -7.66
C ILE A 240 11.21 -19.19 -8.94
N ALA A 241 11.86 -18.03 -9.11
CA ALA A 241 12.70 -17.74 -10.26
C ALA A 241 13.87 -18.73 -10.38
N PHE A 242 14.54 -19.05 -9.26
CA PHE A 242 15.62 -20.04 -9.22
C PHE A 242 15.13 -21.44 -9.62
N VAL A 243 13.98 -21.87 -9.12
CA VAL A 243 13.39 -23.17 -9.43
C VAL A 243 13.01 -23.27 -10.91
N LEU A 244 12.39 -22.21 -11.48
CA LEU A 244 12.06 -22.17 -12.90
C LEU A 244 13.31 -22.19 -13.78
N LEU A 245 14.33 -21.42 -13.42
CA LEU A 245 15.61 -21.42 -14.12
C LEU A 245 16.28 -22.80 -14.04
N PHE A 246 16.33 -23.41 -12.86
CA PHE A 246 16.91 -24.73 -12.63
C PHE A 246 16.23 -25.78 -13.49
N THR A 247 14.90 -25.83 -13.49
CA THR A 247 14.14 -26.80 -14.32
C THR A 247 14.38 -26.59 -15.81
N SER A 248 14.45 -25.33 -16.28
CA SER A 248 14.73 -24.98 -17.67
C SER A 248 16.13 -25.40 -18.10
N VAL A 249 17.14 -25.13 -17.30
CA VAL A 249 18.54 -25.53 -17.58
C VAL A 249 18.69 -27.06 -17.56
N MET A 250 18.05 -27.74 -16.62
CA MET A 250 18.08 -29.20 -16.53
C MET A 250 17.38 -29.85 -17.72
N ASN A 251 16.25 -29.31 -18.19
CA ASN A 251 15.59 -29.78 -19.39
C ASN A 251 16.49 -29.63 -20.65
N TYR A 252 17.14 -28.48 -20.78
CA TYR A 252 18.11 -28.25 -21.85
C TYR A 252 19.27 -29.24 -21.79
N LEU A 253 19.84 -29.51 -20.62
CA LEU A 253 20.90 -30.53 -20.44
C LEU A 253 20.42 -31.94 -20.78
N LEU A 254 19.20 -32.32 -20.40
CA LEU A 254 18.64 -33.62 -20.76
C LEU A 254 18.54 -33.82 -22.28
N ILE A 255 18.13 -32.77 -23.01
CA ILE A 255 18.07 -32.81 -24.49
C ILE A 255 19.47 -32.95 -25.06
N ILE A 256 20.46 -32.17 -24.63
CA ILE A 256 21.85 -32.26 -25.12
C ILE A 256 22.44 -33.62 -24.84
N VAL A 257 22.34 -34.13 -23.62
CA VAL A 257 22.87 -35.42 -23.24
C VAL A 257 22.09 -36.57 -23.92
N GLY A 258 20.78 -36.38 -24.17
CA GLY A 258 19.99 -37.30 -24.98
C GLY A 258 20.57 -37.48 -26.40
N ASN A 259 20.98 -36.38 -26.99
CA ASN A 259 21.59 -36.34 -28.32
C ASN A 259 23.06 -36.83 -28.36
N LEU A 260 23.68 -37.01 -27.17
CA LEU A 260 25.10 -37.40 -27.05
C LEU A 260 25.39 -38.72 -27.73
N VAL A 261 24.47 -39.68 -27.65
CA VAL A 261 24.60 -41.01 -28.31
C VAL A 261 24.62 -40.87 -29.83
N THR A 262 23.68 -40.09 -30.37
CA THR A 262 23.54 -39.92 -31.82
C THR A 262 24.70 -39.13 -32.41
N ARG A 263 25.17 -38.10 -31.73
CA ARG A 263 26.26 -37.23 -32.20
C ARG A 263 27.67 -37.74 -31.86
N SER A 264 27.78 -38.74 -30.97
CA SER A 264 29.08 -39.33 -30.62
C SER A 264 29.82 -39.88 -31.83
N ARG A 265 29.11 -40.48 -32.80
CA ARG A 265 29.70 -40.98 -34.07
C ARG A 265 30.25 -39.84 -34.93
N GLU A 266 29.51 -38.73 -35.07
CA GLU A 266 29.98 -37.56 -35.81
C GLU A 266 31.26 -36.99 -35.17
N MET A 267 31.28 -36.83 -33.87
CA MET A 267 32.46 -36.35 -33.14
C MET A 267 33.63 -37.32 -33.23
N ALA A 268 33.38 -38.62 -33.24
CA ALA A 268 34.42 -39.62 -33.45
C ALA A 268 35.04 -39.54 -34.87
N VAL A 269 34.23 -39.37 -35.90
CA VAL A 269 34.70 -39.13 -37.26
C VAL A 269 35.61 -37.91 -37.33
N ARG A 270 35.18 -36.78 -36.73
CA ARG A 270 35.98 -35.54 -36.67
C ARG A 270 37.32 -35.74 -35.94
N LYS A 271 37.34 -36.52 -34.86
CA LYS A 271 38.58 -36.89 -34.16
C LYS A 271 39.51 -37.75 -35.04
N CYS A 272 38.99 -38.67 -35.84
CA CYS A 272 39.79 -39.44 -36.81
C CYS A 272 40.43 -38.56 -37.88
N TYR A 273 39.76 -37.46 -38.26
CA TYR A 273 40.32 -36.46 -39.20
C TYR A 273 41.19 -35.39 -38.49
N GLY A 274 41.60 -35.59 -37.22
CA GLY A 274 42.55 -34.75 -36.54
C GLY A 274 41.93 -33.54 -35.78
N ALA A 275 40.63 -33.56 -35.51
CA ALA A 275 40.01 -32.49 -34.70
C ALA A 275 40.50 -32.53 -33.25
N GLU A 276 41.11 -31.47 -32.82
CA GLU A 276 41.54 -31.28 -31.44
C GLU A 276 40.34 -31.02 -30.48
N PRO A 277 40.49 -31.31 -29.18
CA PRO A 277 39.45 -31.04 -28.18
C PRO A 277 38.89 -29.61 -28.25
N LYS A 278 39.72 -28.60 -28.50
CA LYS A 278 39.30 -27.19 -28.63
C LYS A 278 38.31 -26.97 -29.78
N ASN A 279 38.48 -27.71 -30.90
CA ASN A 279 37.60 -27.61 -32.07
C ASN A 279 36.23 -28.20 -31.75
N ILE A 280 36.16 -29.30 -30.99
CA ILE A 280 34.93 -29.93 -30.54
C ILE A 280 34.20 -28.99 -29.57
N HIS A 281 34.91 -28.40 -28.60
CA HIS A 281 34.35 -27.41 -27.70
C HIS A 281 33.80 -26.20 -28.46
N ALA A 282 34.52 -25.67 -29.45
CA ALA A 282 34.08 -24.53 -30.25
C ALA A 282 32.76 -24.80 -30.99
N ILE A 283 32.61 -26.00 -31.57
CA ILE A 283 31.40 -26.41 -32.28
C ILE A 283 30.20 -26.45 -31.30
N VAL A 284 30.36 -27.14 -30.17
CA VAL A 284 29.27 -27.29 -29.18
C VAL A 284 28.94 -25.94 -28.55
N PHE A 285 29.93 -25.11 -28.28
CA PHE A 285 29.75 -23.78 -27.74
C PHE A 285 29.04 -22.85 -28.75
N SER A 286 29.41 -22.90 -30.05
CA SER A 286 28.73 -22.11 -31.08
C SER A 286 27.26 -22.49 -31.24
N GLU A 287 26.91 -23.78 -31.13
CA GLU A 287 25.52 -24.24 -31.13
C GLU A 287 24.77 -23.71 -29.91
N ALA A 288 25.36 -23.81 -28.71
CA ALA A 288 24.75 -23.26 -27.50
C ALA A 288 24.54 -21.74 -27.61
N LEU A 289 25.50 -21.02 -28.21
CA LEU A 289 25.40 -19.58 -28.46
C LEU A 289 24.21 -19.26 -29.39
N VAL A 290 24.03 -20.03 -30.47
CA VAL A 290 22.88 -19.84 -31.37
C VAL A 290 21.57 -20.13 -30.67
N HIS A 291 21.48 -21.20 -29.88
CA HIS A 291 20.26 -21.52 -29.11
C HIS A 291 19.92 -20.43 -28.08
N VAL A 292 20.90 -19.99 -27.29
CA VAL A 292 20.69 -18.93 -26.30
C VAL A 292 20.37 -17.60 -26.99
N GLY A 293 21.06 -17.27 -28.07
CA GLY A 293 20.77 -16.07 -28.86
C GLY A 293 19.34 -16.05 -29.40
N LEU A 294 18.91 -17.17 -30.01
CA LEU A 294 17.54 -17.31 -30.50
C LEU A 294 16.50 -17.20 -29.35
N SER A 295 16.81 -17.82 -28.22
CA SER A 295 15.95 -17.73 -27.01
C SER A 295 15.83 -16.31 -26.50
N ILE A 296 16.92 -15.52 -26.47
CA ILE A 296 16.90 -14.11 -26.08
C ILE A 296 16.02 -13.30 -27.03
N VAL A 297 16.18 -13.52 -28.35
CA VAL A 297 15.35 -12.82 -29.36
C VAL A 297 13.87 -13.15 -29.16
N LEU A 298 13.56 -14.44 -28.98
CA LEU A 298 12.19 -14.88 -28.77
C LEU A 298 11.59 -14.30 -27.47
N ALA A 299 12.37 -14.28 -26.38
CA ALA A 299 11.98 -13.66 -25.12
C ALA A 299 11.72 -12.15 -25.27
N ALA A 300 12.59 -11.44 -26.03
CA ALA A 300 12.40 -10.03 -26.31
C ALA A 300 11.10 -9.76 -27.10
N ILE A 301 10.80 -10.59 -28.08
CA ILE A 301 9.54 -10.51 -28.86
C ILE A 301 8.34 -10.74 -27.94
N LEU A 302 8.37 -11.76 -27.09
CA LEU A 302 7.28 -12.05 -26.14
C LEU A 302 7.06 -10.90 -25.15
N VAL A 303 8.13 -10.33 -24.59
CA VAL A 303 8.03 -9.16 -23.70
C VAL A 303 7.45 -7.96 -24.44
N PHE A 304 7.85 -7.74 -25.70
CA PHE A 304 7.31 -6.64 -26.51
C PHE A 304 5.81 -6.82 -26.81
N LEU A 305 5.39 -8.03 -27.18
CA LEU A 305 3.97 -8.35 -27.44
C LEU A 305 3.10 -8.25 -26.19
N SER A 306 3.63 -8.62 -25.03
CA SER A 306 2.91 -8.56 -23.74
C SER A 306 3.13 -7.25 -22.98
N LYS A 307 3.81 -6.26 -23.58
CA LYS A 307 4.21 -5.00 -22.92
C LYS A 307 3.08 -4.35 -22.15
N GLY A 308 1.92 -4.13 -22.78
CA GLY A 308 0.79 -3.46 -22.14
C GLY A 308 0.26 -4.20 -20.91
N THR A 309 0.14 -5.54 -21.00
CA THR A 309 -0.30 -6.37 -19.86
C THR A 309 0.71 -6.34 -18.72
N VAL A 310 2.01 -6.40 -19.03
CA VAL A 310 3.09 -6.37 -18.03
C VAL A 310 3.16 -5.01 -17.35
N GLU A 311 3.08 -3.91 -18.11
CA GLU A 311 3.11 -2.55 -17.56
C GLU A 311 1.89 -2.26 -16.68
N ASN A 312 0.70 -2.70 -17.07
CA ASN A 312 -0.51 -2.57 -16.26
C ASN A 312 -0.43 -3.38 -14.97
N PHE A 313 0.05 -4.63 -15.06
CA PHE A 313 0.16 -5.51 -13.89
C PHE A 313 1.21 -5.04 -12.88
N LEU A 314 2.36 -4.58 -13.37
CA LEU A 314 3.48 -4.13 -12.52
C LEU A 314 3.42 -2.63 -12.20
N SER A 315 2.48 -1.91 -12.80
CA SER A 315 2.37 -0.44 -12.69
C SER A 315 3.70 0.29 -12.95
N ALA A 316 4.52 -0.26 -13.84
CA ALA A 316 5.84 0.27 -14.16
C ALA A 316 6.21 0.03 -15.64
N PRO A 317 6.86 0.99 -16.32
CA PRO A 317 7.29 0.82 -17.70
C PRO A 317 8.32 -0.31 -17.84
N VAL A 318 8.17 -1.16 -18.84
CA VAL A 318 9.10 -2.28 -19.13
C VAL A 318 10.53 -1.77 -19.31
N SER A 319 10.72 -0.58 -19.87
CA SER A 319 12.04 0.03 -20.03
C SER A 319 12.80 0.20 -18.71
N VAL A 320 12.10 0.59 -17.64
CA VAL A 320 12.69 0.75 -16.30
C VAL A 320 13.02 -0.61 -15.68
N LEU A 321 12.20 -1.64 -15.94
CA LEU A 321 12.41 -2.98 -15.41
C LEU A 321 13.62 -3.66 -16.07
N VAL A 322 13.78 -3.51 -17.40
CA VAL A 322 14.83 -4.17 -18.18
C VAL A 322 16.14 -3.39 -18.18
N LEU A 323 16.11 -2.05 -18.25
CA LEU A 323 17.30 -1.20 -18.37
C LEU A 323 17.87 -0.72 -17.03
N ASN A 324 17.49 -1.33 -15.93
CA ASN A 324 18.00 -1.01 -14.60
C ASN A 324 19.36 -1.71 -14.34
N ARG A 325 20.06 -1.28 -13.27
CA ARG A 325 21.30 -1.95 -12.79
C ARG A 325 21.13 -3.46 -12.56
N GLY A 326 19.91 -3.93 -12.33
CA GLY A 326 19.57 -5.35 -12.24
C GLY A 326 19.73 -6.15 -13.55
N CYS A 327 19.86 -5.52 -14.71
CA CYS A 327 20.01 -6.23 -15.99
C CYS A 327 21.30 -7.08 -16.06
N TRP A 328 22.33 -6.75 -15.28
CA TRP A 328 23.53 -7.57 -15.15
C TRP A 328 23.26 -8.97 -14.62
N ILE A 329 22.20 -9.16 -13.84
CA ILE A 329 21.75 -10.48 -13.37
C ILE A 329 21.28 -11.30 -14.56
N LEU A 330 20.53 -10.72 -15.50
CA LEU A 330 20.09 -11.40 -16.72
C LEU A 330 21.29 -11.82 -17.60
N VAL A 331 22.27 -10.92 -17.74
CA VAL A 331 23.51 -11.21 -18.46
C VAL A 331 24.26 -12.35 -17.77
N ALA A 332 24.40 -12.32 -16.45
CA ALA A 332 25.05 -13.39 -15.67
C ALA A 332 24.33 -14.73 -15.83
N ILE A 333 22.99 -14.74 -15.83
CA ILE A 333 22.18 -15.94 -16.07
C ILE A 333 22.42 -16.48 -17.50
N CYS A 334 22.41 -15.64 -18.52
CA CYS A 334 22.69 -16.05 -19.90
C CYS A 334 24.10 -16.64 -20.03
N LEU A 335 25.11 -16.03 -19.40
CA LEU A 335 26.47 -16.56 -19.36
C LEU A 335 26.55 -17.92 -18.65
N LEU A 336 25.85 -18.07 -17.52
CA LEU A 336 25.78 -19.33 -16.79
C LEU A 336 25.13 -20.42 -17.63
N VAL A 337 24.03 -20.13 -18.35
CA VAL A 337 23.37 -21.07 -19.25
C VAL A 337 24.31 -21.45 -20.41
N LEU A 338 25.05 -20.51 -20.99
CA LEU A 338 26.06 -20.77 -22.01
C LEU A 338 27.21 -21.66 -21.52
N LEU A 339 27.69 -21.40 -20.30
CA LEU A 339 28.75 -22.21 -19.69
C LEU A 339 28.26 -23.65 -19.44
N VAL A 340 27.10 -23.81 -18.82
CA VAL A 340 26.55 -25.14 -18.52
C VAL A 340 26.11 -25.84 -19.77
N GLY A 341 25.46 -25.18 -20.72
CA GLY A 341 24.90 -25.76 -21.96
C GLY A 341 25.91 -25.93 -23.07
N GLY A 342 26.98 -25.14 -23.10
CA GLY A 342 28.01 -25.20 -24.14
C GLY A 342 29.30 -25.92 -23.69
N TRP A 343 29.87 -25.51 -22.56
CA TRP A 343 31.17 -26.03 -22.12
C TRP A 343 31.08 -27.46 -21.55
N MET A 344 30.10 -27.75 -20.70
CA MET A 344 29.93 -29.07 -20.08
C MET A 344 29.66 -30.18 -21.09
N PRO A 345 28.76 -30.03 -22.07
CA PRO A 345 28.59 -31.06 -23.10
C PRO A 345 29.81 -31.22 -24.00
N GLY A 346 30.49 -30.12 -24.35
CA GLY A 346 31.77 -30.19 -25.09
C GLY A 346 32.82 -31.04 -24.40
N TRP A 347 32.96 -30.86 -23.07
CA TRP A 347 33.85 -31.68 -22.24
C TRP A 347 33.43 -33.16 -22.22
N LEU A 348 32.15 -33.49 -22.19
CA LEU A 348 31.65 -34.86 -22.27
C LEU A 348 31.98 -35.49 -23.61
N TYR A 349 31.79 -34.79 -24.74
CA TYR A 349 32.15 -35.27 -26.07
C TYR A 349 33.65 -35.54 -26.21
N CYS A 350 34.49 -34.70 -25.61
CA CYS A 350 35.93 -34.92 -25.65
C CYS A 350 36.37 -36.19 -24.92
N LYS A 351 35.65 -36.61 -23.89
CA LYS A 351 35.96 -37.82 -23.08
C LYS A 351 35.55 -39.13 -23.74
N ILE A 352 34.70 -39.11 -24.77
CA ILE A 352 34.25 -40.34 -25.42
C ILE A 352 35.38 -40.87 -26.32
N PRO A 353 35.93 -42.11 -26.08
CA PRO A 353 36.93 -42.72 -26.95
C PRO A 353 36.33 -43.05 -28.31
N VAL A 354 37.10 -42.82 -29.36
CA VAL A 354 36.69 -43.07 -30.78
C VAL A 354 36.20 -44.49 -30.99
N ALA A 355 36.96 -45.50 -30.49
CA ALA A 355 36.60 -46.90 -30.62
C ALA A 355 35.24 -47.27 -30.03
N ILE A 356 34.86 -46.63 -28.89
CA ILE A 356 33.57 -46.88 -28.25
C ILE A 356 32.45 -46.20 -29.04
N ALA A 357 32.69 -44.99 -29.58
CA ALA A 357 31.72 -44.29 -30.38
C ALA A 357 31.29 -45.05 -31.65
N PHE A 358 32.24 -45.76 -32.32
CA PHE A 358 31.96 -46.57 -33.50
C PHE A 358 31.30 -47.93 -33.20
N ARG A 359 31.59 -48.51 -32.03
CA ARG A 359 30.95 -49.79 -31.61
C ARG A 359 29.52 -49.63 -31.12
N GLY A 360 28.97 -48.42 -31.14
CA GLY A 360 27.67 -48.07 -30.59
C GLY A 360 27.79 -47.66 -29.13
N TYR A 361 28.08 -46.41 -28.93
CA TYR A 361 28.08 -45.82 -27.59
C TYR A 361 26.70 -46.00 -26.98
N SER A 362 26.59 -46.87 -25.98
CA SER A 362 25.40 -46.96 -25.14
C SER A 362 25.73 -46.36 -23.78
N GLU A 363 24.98 -45.39 -23.38
CA GLU A 363 25.11 -44.80 -22.05
C GLU A 363 24.61 -45.80 -21.00
N ASN A 364 25.53 -46.46 -20.35
CA ASN A 364 25.21 -47.51 -19.37
C ASN A 364 24.57 -47.00 -18.07
N ARG A 365 24.44 -45.67 -17.88
CA ARG A 365 23.90 -45.03 -16.69
C ARG A 365 22.64 -44.21 -16.99
N LYS A 366 21.56 -44.87 -17.40
CA LYS A 366 20.24 -44.19 -17.59
C LYS A 366 19.63 -43.69 -16.27
N LYS A 367 20.08 -44.19 -15.11
CA LYS A 367 19.47 -43.89 -13.78
C LYS A 367 19.49 -42.40 -13.41
N TRP A 368 20.58 -41.67 -13.70
CA TRP A 368 20.66 -40.26 -13.36
C TRP A 368 19.67 -39.40 -14.17
N LYS A 369 19.36 -39.74 -15.42
CA LYS A 369 18.34 -39.07 -16.24
C LYS A 369 16.94 -39.25 -15.63
N LEU A 370 16.64 -40.47 -15.18
CA LEU A 370 15.38 -40.79 -14.51
C LEU A 370 15.27 -40.07 -13.17
N ILE A 371 16.37 -39.99 -12.41
CA ILE A 371 16.41 -39.24 -11.13
C ILE A 371 16.15 -37.75 -11.41
N LEU A 372 16.85 -37.19 -12.40
CA LEU A 372 16.70 -35.78 -12.75
C LEU A 372 15.27 -35.46 -13.22
N LEU A 373 14.70 -36.30 -14.07
CA LEU A 373 13.32 -36.22 -14.53
C LEU A 373 12.36 -36.34 -13.34
N GLY A 374 12.60 -37.28 -12.41
CA GLY A 374 11.83 -37.45 -11.19
C GLY A 374 11.86 -36.19 -10.31
N VAL A 375 13.05 -35.57 -10.13
CA VAL A 375 13.20 -34.31 -9.39
C VAL A 375 12.40 -33.17 -10.05
N GLN A 376 12.42 -33.08 -11.41
CA GLN A 376 11.63 -32.09 -12.14
C GLN A 376 10.12 -32.27 -11.92
N PHE A 377 9.63 -33.53 -11.97
CA PHE A 377 8.22 -33.83 -11.69
C PHE A 377 7.83 -33.46 -10.25
N ILE A 378 8.69 -33.78 -9.27
CA ILE A 378 8.46 -33.41 -7.86
C ILE A 378 8.37 -31.89 -7.72
N ILE A 379 9.31 -31.15 -8.29
CA ILE A 379 9.34 -29.68 -8.26
C ILE A 379 8.09 -29.10 -8.94
N SER A 380 7.74 -29.59 -10.12
CA SER A 380 6.54 -29.12 -10.84
C SER A 380 5.27 -29.43 -10.05
N GLY A 381 5.16 -30.62 -9.45
CA GLY A 381 4.05 -31.02 -8.59
C GLY A 381 3.95 -30.13 -7.35
N LEU A 382 5.09 -29.78 -6.73
CA LEU A 382 5.14 -28.88 -5.57
C LEU A 382 4.68 -27.47 -5.96
N LEU A 383 5.14 -26.92 -7.08
CA LEU A 383 4.69 -25.60 -7.57
C LEU A 383 3.20 -25.59 -7.87
N PHE A 384 2.68 -26.65 -8.50
CA PHE A 384 1.25 -26.79 -8.78
C PHE A 384 0.41 -26.88 -7.49
N SER A 385 0.89 -27.66 -6.51
CA SER A 385 0.25 -27.76 -5.19
C SER A 385 0.25 -26.43 -4.45
N LEU A 386 1.38 -25.69 -4.52
CA LEU A 386 1.47 -24.37 -3.92
C LEU A 386 0.48 -23.38 -4.54
N LEU A 387 0.40 -23.36 -5.89
CA LEU A 387 -0.57 -22.52 -6.60
C LEU A 387 -2.01 -22.87 -6.21
N PHE A 388 -2.32 -24.15 -6.08
CA PHE A 388 -3.65 -24.59 -5.64
C PHE A 388 -3.96 -24.15 -4.20
N VAL A 389 -2.99 -24.26 -3.28
CA VAL A 389 -3.15 -23.81 -1.89
C VAL A 389 -3.37 -22.31 -1.84
N VAL A 390 -2.56 -21.51 -2.57
CA VAL A 390 -2.71 -20.05 -2.60
C VAL A 390 -4.07 -19.64 -3.17
N ASN A 391 -4.50 -20.27 -4.28
CA ASN A 391 -5.81 -20.01 -4.86
C ASN A 391 -6.95 -20.37 -3.90
N ASN A 392 -6.84 -21.48 -3.18
CA ASN A 392 -7.83 -21.87 -2.17
C ASN A 392 -7.86 -20.92 -0.99
N GLN A 393 -6.69 -20.46 -0.52
CA GLN A 393 -6.61 -19.45 0.54
C GLN A 393 -7.25 -18.13 0.10
N TYR A 394 -6.95 -17.68 -1.10
CA TYR A 394 -7.59 -16.48 -1.66
C TYR A 394 -9.11 -16.60 -1.70
N ASN A 395 -9.62 -17.68 -2.29
CA ASN A 395 -11.07 -17.93 -2.35
C ASN A 395 -11.70 -17.99 -0.95
N MET A 396 -11.02 -18.59 0.02
CA MET A 396 -11.48 -18.63 1.40
C MET A 396 -11.55 -17.21 2.00
N MET A 397 -10.50 -16.40 1.82
CA MET A 397 -10.44 -15.04 2.36
C MET A 397 -11.50 -14.12 1.75
N VAL A 398 -11.69 -14.19 0.44
CA VAL A 398 -12.68 -13.36 -0.28
C VAL A 398 -14.12 -13.77 0.06
N ASN A 399 -14.37 -15.07 0.23
CA ASN A 399 -15.71 -15.59 0.51
C ASN A 399 -16.05 -15.65 2.01
N LEU A 400 -15.11 -15.31 2.90
CA LEU A 400 -15.40 -15.28 4.32
C LEU A 400 -16.33 -14.10 4.65
N ASN A 401 -17.45 -14.39 5.33
CA ASN A 401 -18.41 -13.36 5.72
C ASN A 401 -17.74 -12.24 6.53
N PRO A 402 -17.77 -11.00 6.04
CA PRO A 402 -17.18 -9.85 6.76
C PRO A 402 -18.06 -9.34 7.92
N GLY A 403 -19.18 -9.97 8.19
CA GLY A 403 -20.17 -9.53 9.18
C GLY A 403 -21.24 -8.58 8.62
N TYR A 404 -21.23 -8.37 7.31
CA TYR A 404 -22.21 -7.56 6.58
C TYR A 404 -22.40 -8.09 5.15
N LYS A 405 -23.50 -7.69 4.50
CA LYS A 405 -23.77 -8.02 3.09
C LYS A 405 -23.61 -6.81 2.22
N TYR A 406 -23.00 -7.02 1.07
CA TYR A 406 -22.74 -5.96 0.07
C TYR A 406 -23.19 -6.36 -1.34
N ASP A 407 -23.98 -7.42 -1.45
CA ASP A 407 -24.47 -7.90 -2.75
C ASP A 407 -25.24 -6.82 -3.48
N LYS A 408 -24.87 -6.54 -4.73
CA LYS A 408 -25.50 -5.54 -5.61
C LYS A 408 -25.48 -4.12 -5.03
N VAL A 409 -24.46 -3.79 -4.23
CA VAL A 409 -24.25 -2.47 -3.65
C VAL A 409 -23.16 -1.74 -4.43
N ALA A 410 -23.46 -0.52 -4.85
CA ALA A 410 -22.48 0.45 -5.32
C ALA A 410 -22.34 1.57 -4.28
N PHE A 411 -21.23 2.30 -4.32
CA PHE A 411 -21.08 3.49 -3.50
C PHE A 411 -20.44 4.64 -4.27
N VAL A 412 -20.75 5.85 -3.82
CA VAL A 412 -20.25 7.10 -4.39
C VAL A 412 -19.92 8.07 -3.27
N PHE A 413 -18.79 8.75 -3.38
CA PHE A 413 -18.44 9.82 -2.46
C PHE A 413 -19.13 11.11 -2.87
N VAL A 414 -19.73 11.76 -1.89
CA VAL A 414 -20.50 13.01 -2.03
C VAL A 414 -19.91 14.10 -1.13
N GLU A 415 -18.59 14.06 -0.95
CA GLU A 415 -17.85 15.05 -0.18
C GLU A 415 -17.99 16.45 -0.81
N GLY A 416 -18.10 17.48 0.03
CA GLY A 416 -18.25 18.87 -0.42
C GLY A 416 -19.65 19.30 -0.78
N LEU A 417 -20.65 18.40 -0.79
CA LEU A 417 -22.06 18.82 -0.89
C LEU A 417 -22.57 19.39 0.43
N GLU A 418 -23.32 20.48 0.32
CA GLU A 418 -24.11 20.98 1.43
C GLU A 418 -25.28 20.04 1.76
N LYS A 419 -25.85 20.20 2.96
CA LYS A 419 -26.90 19.32 3.48
C LYS A 419 -28.10 19.20 2.51
N ASP A 420 -28.54 20.31 1.95
CA ASP A 420 -29.69 20.35 1.04
C ASP A 420 -29.37 19.68 -0.31
N GLN A 421 -28.16 19.90 -0.82
CA GLN A 421 -27.70 19.23 -2.05
C GLN A 421 -27.60 17.72 -1.86
N ARG A 422 -27.08 17.25 -0.72
CA ARG A 422 -27.06 15.81 -0.39
C ARG A 422 -28.46 15.21 -0.30
N ALA A 423 -29.39 15.93 0.32
CA ALA A 423 -30.78 15.48 0.42
C ALA A 423 -31.43 15.39 -0.96
N GLN A 424 -31.18 16.34 -1.86
CA GLN A 424 -31.61 16.31 -3.23
C GLN A 424 -31.02 15.11 -3.97
N CYS A 425 -29.68 14.92 -3.92
CA CYS A 425 -28.98 13.81 -4.54
C CYS A 425 -29.57 12.46 -4.08
N LEU A 426 -29.75 12.28 -2.78
CA LEU A 426 -30.35 11.09 -2.21
C LEU A 426 -31.78 10.86 -2.72
N SER A 427 -32.57 11.91 -2.90
CA SER A 427 -33.93 11.80 -3.40
C SER A 427 -34.01 11.42 -4.89
N GLU A 428 -33.10 11.96 -5.71
CA GLU A 428 -33.04 11.63 -7.13
C GLU A 428 -32.51 10.20 -7.34
N ILE A 429 -31.48 9.77 -6.63
CA ILE A 429 -31.00 8.38 -6.70
C ILE A 429 -32.10 7.40 -6.30
N LYS A 430 -32.91 7.70 -5.27
CA LYS A 430 -34.05 6.86 -4.85
C LYS A 430 -35.13 6.72 -5.92
N ARG A 431 -35.24 7.66 -6.87
CA ARG A 431 -36.21 7.62 -7.98
C ARG A 431 -35.76 6.79 -9.17
N MET A 432 -34.47 6.41 -9.21
CA MET A 432 -33.96 5.59 -10.29
C MET A 432 -34.64 4.21 -10.31
N PRO A 433 -35.07 3.69 -11.48
CA PRO A 433 -35.96 2.53 -11.57
C PRO A 433 -35.35 1.24 -11.00
N ASP A 434 -34.03 1.06 -11.06
CA ASP A 434 -33.36 -0.15 -10.60
C ASP A 434 -32.85 -0.07 -9.16
N VAL A 435 -33.02 1.08 -8.49
CA VAL A 435 -32.56 1.30 -7.13
C VAL A 435 -33.56 0.72 -6.13
N ASN A 436 -33.09 -0.19 -5.30
CA ASN A 436 -33.87 -0.81 -4.24
C ASN A 436 -33.83 0.01 -2.95
N MET A 437 -32.64 0.44 -2.55
CA MET A 437 -32.42 1.17 -1.30
C MET A 437 -31.23 2.10 -1.43
N VAL A 438 -31.27 3.24 -0.74
CA VAL A 438 -30.15 4.15 -0.57
C VAL A 438 -29.92 4.39 0.91
N ALA A 439 -28.65 4.36 1.32
CA ALA A 439 -28.21 4.71 2.66
C ALA A 439 -27.04 5.69 2.58
N SER A 440 -26.92 6.52 3.59
CA SER A 440 -25.79 7.43 3.74
C SER A 440 -24.89 6.97 4.88
N CYS A 441 -23.58 7.10 4.70
CA CYS A 441 -22.61 6.83 5.73
C CYS A 441 -21.41 7.80 5.66
N TYR A 442 -20.61 7.80 6.69
CA TYR A 442 -19.35 8.55 6.66
C TYR A 442 -18.27 7.78 5.89
N SER A 443 -18.18 6.47 6.10
CA SER A 443 -17.19 5.61 5.46
C SER A 443 -17.73 4.20 5.24
N VAL A 444 -17.13 3.50 4.28
CA VAL A 444 -17.35 2.07 4.06
C VAL A 444 -16.27 1.25 4.77
N PRO A 445 -16.57 0.05 5.29
CA PRO A 445 -15.60 -0.77 6.02
C PRO A 445 -14.57 -1.46 5.11
N LEU A 446 -13.99 -0.71 4.17
CA LEU A 446 -12.93 -1.12 3.26
C LEU A 446 -11.63 -0.39 3.60
N GLN A 447 -10.50 -1.07 3.53
CA GLN A 447 -9.20 -0.55 3.96
C GLN A 447 -8.76 0.74 3.27
N SER A 448 -9.12 0.92 2.00
CA SER A 448 -8.71 2.07 1.19
C SER A 448 -9.51 3.35 1.47
N TYR A 449 -10.64 3.27 2.18
CA TYR A 449 -11.62 4.34 2.22
C TYR A 449 -11.80 5.01 3.57
N SER A 450 -10.79 5.15 4.33
CA SER A 450 -10.74 5.95 5.53
C SER A 450 -10.54 5.18 6.82
N PHE A 451 -9.73 5.78 7.63
CA PHE A 451 -9.56 5.41 9.00
C PHE A 451 -9.32 6.65 9.85
N ASN A 452 -10.17 6.85 10.86
CA ASN A 452 -9.89 7.76 11.97
C ASN A 452 -9.90 6.94 13.25
N GLY A 453 -8.73 6.82 13.88
CA GLY A 453 -8.60 6.18 15.18
C GLY A 453 -8.98 7.18 16.29
N ASN A 454 -9.89 6.78 17.18
CA ASN A 454 -10.22 7.52 18.37
C ASN A 454 -10.08 6.67 19.61
N ASN A 455 -9.87 7.33 20.75
CA ASN A 455 -9.74 6.68 22.03
C ASN A 455 -11.11 6.47 22.66
N LEU A 456 -11.38 5.26 23.13
CA LEU A 456 -12.53 4.92 23.94
C LEU A 456 -12.08 4.54 25.35
N SER A 457 -12.75 5.08 26.37
CA SER A 457 -12.45 4.87 27.79
C SER A 457 -13.73 4.68 28.60
N LEU A 458 -13.61 4.09 29.80
CA LEU A 458 -14.70 4.13 30.77
C LEU A 458 -14.80 5.52 31.40
N PRO A 459 -15.99 5.94 31.85
CA PRO A 459 -16.17 7.23 32.49
C PRO A 459 -15.26 7.38 33.71
N GLY A 460 -14.52 8.50 33.76
CA GLY A 460 -13.56 8.77 34.83
C GLY A 460 -12.22 8.07 34.73
N ASP A 461 -12.04 7.15 33.76
CA ASP A 461 -10.76 6.51 33.48
C ASP A 461 -10.01 7.29 32.39
N LYS A 462 -8.87 7.88 32.73
CA LYS A 462 -8.04 8.64 31.78
C LYS A 462 -7.20 7.74 30.86
N ARG A 463 -7.25 6.42 31.04
CA ARG A 463 -6.52 5.46 30.20
C ARG A 463 -7.33 5.15 28.95
N THR A 464 -6.68 5.14 27.80
CA THR A 464 -7.27 4.59 26.57
C THR A 464 -7.45 3.09 26.74
N ILE A 465 -8.71 2.62 26.78
CA ILE A 465 -9.02 1.19 26.85
C ILE A 465 -8.93 0.57 25.47
N GLN A 466 -9.45 1.27 24.47
CA GLN A 466 -9.48 0.79 23.11
C GLN A 466 -9.34 1.94 22.12
N ILE A 467 -8.55 1.71 21.06
CA ILE A 467 -8.62 2.54 19.85
C ILE A 467 -9.73 1.96 18.98
N ILE A 468 -10.67 2.81 18.62
CA ILE A 468 -11.84 2.44 17.80
C ILE A 468 -11.75 3.06 16.42
N HIS A 469 -12.44 2.46 15.44
CA HIS A 469 -12.74 3.12 14.18
C HIS A 469 -13.91 4.09 14.36
N ASP A 470 -13.62 5.37 14.28
CA ASP A 470 -14.57 6.48 14.43
C ASP A 470 -15.20 6.91 13.08
N ALA A 471 -15.18 6.06 12.10
CA ALA A 471 -15.72 6.36 10.79
C ALA A 471 -17.16 5.83 10.59
N GLY A 472 -17.88 5.59 11.67
CA GLY A 472 -19.18 4.93 11.70
C GLY A 472 -20.39 5.86 11.70
N GLY A 473 -20.32 7.07 11.14
CA GLY A 473 -21.51 7.90 10.92
C GLY A 473 -22.48 7.22 9.96
N VAL A 474 -23.73 6.96 10.40
CA VAL A 474 -24.74 6.19 9.62
C VAL A 474 -26.12 6.83 9.70
N ASP A 475 -26.95 6.55 8.68
CA ASP A 475 -28.37 6.88 8.62
C ASP A 475 -29.27 5.70 9.01
N ASP A 476 -30.59 5.92 8.96
CA ASP A 476 -31.63 4.93 9.30
C ASP A 476 -31.60 3.66 8.43
N ASN A 477 -31.05 3.72 7.22
CA ASN A 477 -31.09 2.62 6.26
C ASN A 477 -29.84 1.75 6.27
N TYR A 478 -28.75 2.24 6.87
CA TYR A 478 -27.42 1.60 6.78
C TYR A 478 -27.44 0.13 7.24
N PHE A 479 -27.88 -0.14 8.47
CA PHE A 479 -27.88 -1.50 9.03
C PHE A 479 -28.79 -2.45 8.25
N LYS A 480 -29.93 -1.94 7.78
CA LYS A 480 -30.87 -2.74 6.96
C LYS A 480 -30.28 -3.05 5.58
N MET A 481 -29.59 -2.10 4.96
CA MET A 481 -28.94 -2.29 3.66
C MET A 481 -27.80 -3.29 3.74
N MET A 482 -26.94 -3.12 4.75
CA MET A 482 -25.75 -3.94 4.95
C MET A 482 -26.07 -5.25 5.70
N ASP A 483 -27.32 -5.50 6.08
CA ASP A 483 -27.79 -6.69 6.81
C ASP A 483 -26.92 -7.01 8.04
N VAL A 484 -26.57 -5.97 8.79
CA VAL A 484 -25.79 -6.11 10.05
C VAL A 484 -26.73 -6.53 11.18
N GLU A 485 -26.43 -7.64 11.81
CA GLU A 485 -27.30 -8.27 12.82
C GLU A 485 -27.04 -7.67 14.22
N PHE A 486 -28.12 -7.28 14.90
CA PHE A 486 -28.07 -6.87 16.29
C PHE A 486 -28.05 -8.09 17.22
N VAL A 487 -27.10 -8.09 18.17
CA VAL A 487 -26.96 -9.13 19.21
C VAL A 487 -27.70 -8.72 20.46
N GLU A 488 -27.62 -7.44 20.84
CA GLU A 488 -28.20 -6.88 22.05
C GLU A 488 -28.66 -5.45 21.81
N GLY A 489 -29.72 -5.00 22.49
CA GLY A 489 -30.24 -3.65 22.34
C GLY A 489 -30.99 -3.38 21.05
N SER A 490 -30.92 -2.18 20.55
CA SER A 490 -31.64 -1.74 19.36
C SER A 490 -30.94 -0.60 18.63
N PHE A 491 -31.50 -0.24 17.47
CA PHE A 491 -31.08 0.94 16.72
C PHE A 491 -31.24 2.23 17.56
N PHE A 492 -30.58 3.31 17.17
CA PHE A 492 -30.64 4.61 17.83
C PHE A 492 -32.10 5.07 18.08
N THR A 493 -32.36 5.48 19.30
CA THR A 493 -33.64 6.09 19.67
C THR A 493 -33.63 7.61 19.45
N GLU A 494 -32.46 8.22 19.63
CA GLU A 494 -32.23 9.63 19.32
C GLU A 494 -31.69 9.76 17.88
N ARG A 495 -32.51 10.34 16.98
CA ARG A 495 -32.21 10.42 15.54
C ARG A 495 -31.88 11.85 15.14
N ASN A 496 -30.82 12.38 15.72
CA ASN A 496 -30.29 13.71 15.40
C ASN A 496 -28.76 13.74 15.52
N ASP A 497 -28.14 14.74 14.91
CA ASP A 497 -26.68 14.89 14.86
C ASP A 497 -26.06 15.15 16.25
N SER A 498 -26.86 15.44 17.27
CA SER A 498 -26.46 15.65 18.67
C SER A 498 -26.68 14.41 19.55
N SER A 499 -27.06 13.28 18.96
CA SER A 499 -27.29 12.02 19.68
C SER A 499 -26.05 11.61 20.48
N ARG A 500 -26.28 11.27 21.75
CA ARG A 500 -25.25 10.76 22.65
C ARG A 500 -25.32 9.21 22.74
N GLN A 501 -25.79 8.58 21.71
CA GLN A 501 -25.89 7.13 21.60
C GLN A 501 -24.84 6.58 20.65
N ILE A 502 -24.32 5.37 20.96
CA ILE A 502 -23.43 4.60 20.10
C ILE A 502 -23.89 3.15 19.98
N ILE A 503 -23.56 2.55 18.84
CA ILE A 503 -23.67 1.12 18.62
C ILE A 503 -22.26 0.57 18.45
N ILE A 504 -21.95 -0.52 19.14
CA ILE A 504 -20.62 -1.13 19.15
C ILE A 504 -20.68 -2.58 18.68
N ASP A 505 -19.56 -3.15 18.30
CA ASP A 505 -19.48 -4.57 17.96
C ASP A 505 -19.40 -5.47 19.21
N GLU A 506 -19.65 -6.77 19.03
CA GLU A 506 -19.68 -7.77 20.08
C GLU A 506 -18.32 -7.94 20.79
N ASN A 507 -17.20 -7.83 20.06
CA ASN A 507 -15.86 -7.94 20.64
C ASN A 507 -15.59 -6.78 21.61
N LEU A 508 -15.93 -5.55 21.21
CA LEU A 508 -15.79 -4.38 22.06
C LEU A 508 -16.73 -4.45 23.26
N ALA A 509 -17.97 -4.88 23.05
CA ALA A 509 -18.94 -5.08 24.13
C ALA A 509 -18.42 -6.06 25.18
N ASN A 510 -17.94 -7.23 24.77
CA ASN A 510 -17.38 -8.25 25.66
C ASN A 510 -16.17 -7.71 26.45
N LYS A 511 -15.31 -6.94 25.78
CA LYS A 511 -14.15 -6.31 26.42
C LYS A 511 -14.58 -5.30 27.49
N LEU A 512 -15.52 -4.41 27.17
CA LEU A 512 -16.00 -3.39 28.09
C LEU A 512 -16.77 -4.00 29.27
N VAL A 513 -17.57 -5.04 29.04
CA VAL A 513 -18.27 -5.77 30.11
C VAL A 513 -17.27 -6.35 31.12
N LYS A 514 -16.19 -6.96 30.63
CA LYS A 514 -15.13 -7.52 31.48
C LYS A 514 -14.39 -6.43 32.28
N LEU A 515 -14.01 -5.34 31.63
CA LEU A 515 -13.24 -4.25 32.26
C LEU A 515 -14.10 -3.39 33.22
N GLY A 516 -15.35 -3.13 32.83
CA GLY A 516 -16.30 -2.38 33.63
C GLY A 516 -16.99 -3.20 34.73
N HIS A 517 -16.71 -4.53 34.80
CA HIS A 517 -17.38 -5.46 35.69
C HIS A 517 -18.92 -5.40 35.59
N TRP A 518 -19.45 -5.18 34.38
CA TRP A 518 -20.88 -5.03 34.16
C TRP A 518 -21.57 -6.40 34.14
N LYS A 519 -22.56 -6.57 35.04
CA LYS A 519 -23.26 -7.84 35.16
C LYS A 519 -24.40 -8.01 34.15
N ASP A 520 -24.94 -6.89 33.66
CA ASP A 520 -26.17 -6.86 32.87
C ASP A 520 -25.90 -6.50 31.39
N GLY A 521 -24.73 -6.88 30.85
CA GLY A 521 -24.35 -6.57 29.48
C GLY A 521 -23.83 -5.14 29.27
N ALA A 522 -23.62 -4.76 28.00
CA ALA A 522 -23.06 -3.48 27.61
C ALA A 522 -24.12 -2.40 27.34
N VAL A 523 -25.34 -2.80 26.96
CA VAL A 523 -26.42 -1.86 26.61
C VAL A 523 -26.84 -1.04 27.82
N GLY A 524 -27.03 0.26 27.61
CA GLY A 524 -27.36 1.25 28.65
C GLY A 524 -26.14 1.75 29.44
N LYS A 525 -24.95 1.19 29.24
CA LYS A 525 -23.72 1.64 29.90
C LYS A 525 -23.13 2.86 29.18
N ARG A 526 -22.33 3.64 29.91
CA ARG A 526 -21.71 4.87 29.42
C ARG A 526 -20.25 4.66 29.15
N VAL A 527 -19.75 5.29 28.07
CA VAL A 527 -18.34 5.33 27.69
C VAL A 527 -17.97 6.74 27.26
N TRP A 528 -16.68 7.04 27.31
CA TRP A 528 -16.11 8.27 26.81
C TRP A 528 -15.38 8.01 25.48
N VAL A 529 -15.59 8.91 24.49
CA VAL A 529 -14.96 8.85 23.17
C VAL A 529 -14.32 10.19 22.86
N SER A 530 -13.00 10.22 22.62
CA SER A 530 -12.18 11.43 22.63
C SER A 530 -12.60 12.53 21.65
N SER A 531 -13.14 12.21 20.49
CA SER A 531 -13.57 13.23 19.51
C SER A 531 -15.05 13.58 19.57
N HIS A 532 -15.79 12.92 20.43
CA HIS A 532 -17.25 13.06 20.54
C HIS A 532 -17.72 13.57 21.89
N CYS A 533 -16.83 13.57 22.88
CA CYS A 533 -17.14 13.93 24.26
C CYS A 533 -16.14 14.94 24.80
N ASP A 534 -16.63 16.00 25.45
CA ASP A 534 -15.81 16.81 26.33
C ASP A 534 -15.44 16.02 27.61
N GLU A 535 -14.57 16.55 28.48
CA GLU A 535 -14.04 15.81 29.64
C GLU A 535 -15.13 15.19 30.54
N ASP A 536 -16.26 15.90 30.71
CA ASP A 536 -17.37 15.49 31.59
C ASP A 536 -18.53 14.81 30.83
N GLU A 537 -18.43 14.67 29.52
CA GLU A 537 -19.47 14.09 28.68
C GLU A 537 -19.25 12.58 28.47
N THR A 538 -20.33 11.88 28.18
CA THR A 538 -20.29 10.43 27.88
C THR A 538 -21.32 10.07 26.83
N MET A 539 -21.08 8.98 26.13
CA MET A 539 -22.03 8.37 25.20
C MET A 539 -22.62 7.10 25.80
N THR A 540 -23.86 6.81 25.48
CA THR A 540 -24.58 5.62 25.97
C THR A 540 -24.59 4.55 24.87
N ILE A 541 -24.22 3.34 25.21
CA ILE A 541 -24.32 2.17 24.30
C ILE A 541 -25.81 1.81 24.19
N CYS A 542 -26.41 1.98 23.02
CA CYS A 542 -27.81 1.63 22.77
C CYS A 542 -28.00 0.28 22.08
N GLY A 543 -26.96 -0.23 21.41
CA GLY A 543 -27.00 -1.51 20.72
C GLY A 543 -25.64 -2.15 20.57
N VAL A 544 -25.64 -3.46 20.44
CA VAL A 544 -24.47 -4.28 20.13
C VAL A 544 -24.79 -5.05 18.86
N VAL A 545 -23.91 -4.99 17.87
CA VAL A 545 -24.01 -5.70 16.59
C VAL A 545 -22.96 -6.83 16.52
N LYS A 546 -23.19 -7.81 15.65
CA LYS A 546 -22.17 -8.80 15.32
C LYS A 546 -20.90 -8.12 14.80
N ASN A 547 -19.76 -8.77 14.99
CA ASN A 547 -18.48 -8.24 14.57
C ASN A 547 -18.46 -7.94 13.08
N VAL A 548 -18.18 -6.71 12.74
CA VAL A 548 -17.97 -6.22 11.38
C VAL A 548 -16.48 -6.14 11.11
N ARG A 549 -16.05 -6.81 10.04
CA ARG A 549 -14.63 -6.74 9.63
C ARG A 549 -14.39 -5.47 8.84
N TYR A 550 -13.44 -4.70 9.31
CA TYR A 550 -12.87 -3.58 8.57
C TYR A 550 -11.63 -4.04 7.79
N GLY A 551 -11.62 -3.79 6.48
CA GLY A 551 -10.49 -4.15 5.61
C GLY A 551 -10.33 -5.66 5.40
N THR A 552 -9.07 -6.11 5.34
CA THR A 552 -8.71 -7.50 5.01
C THR A 552 -8.40 -8.32 6.26
N ILE A 553 -8.41 -9.66 6.11
CA ILE A 553 -7.89 -10.56 7.14
C ILE A 553 -6.36 -10.45 7.14
N SER A 554 -5.79 -9.85 8.18
CA SER A 554 -4.35 -9.91 8.40
C SER A 554 -4.00 -11.27 9.00
N THR A 555 -2.97 -11.93 8.46
CA THR A 555 -2.45 -13.21 8.98
C THR A 555 -1.98 -13.13 10.44
N SER A 556 -1.66 -11.93 10.92
CA SER A 556 -1.26 -11.68 12.32
C SER A 556 -2.43 -11.45 13.28
N ASN A 557 -3.64 -11.22 12.77
CA ASN A 557 -4.82 -10.85 13.54
C ASN A 557 -6.08 -11.63 13.09
N ALA A 558 -5.93 -12.88 12.69
CA ALA A 558 -7.01 -13.68 12.12
C ALA A 558 -8.25 -13.81 13.05
N ASP A 559 -8.05 -13.76 14.36
CA ASP A 559 -9.12 -13.94 15.35
C ASP A 559 -9.59 -12.64 16.02
N THR A 560 -8.94 -11.52 15.76
CA THR A 560 -9.31 -10.24 16.39
C THR A 560 -9.33 -9.13 15.34
N ASN A 561 -10.49 -8.55 15.09
CA ASN A 561 -10.52 -7.19 14.57
C ASN A 561 -9.80 -6.33 15.61
N ALA A 562 -8.53 -6.03 15.37
CA ALA A 562 -7.70 -5.29 16.31
C ALA A 562 -8.28 -3.90 16.61
N THR A 563 -9.15 -3.39 15.73
CA THR A 563 -9.79 -2.08 15.85
C THR A 563 -11.28 -2.24 15.59
N PRO A 564 -12.11 -2.23 16.65
CA PRO A 564 -13.56 -2.38 16.55
C PRO A 564 -14.20 -1.16 15.87
N PHE A 565 -15.28 -1.42 15.16
CA PHE A 565 -16.06 -0.38 14.49
C PHE A 565 -17.14 0.14 15.46
N VAL A 566 -17.23 1.46 15.59
CA VAL A 566 -18.24 2.13 16.43
C VAL A 566 -19.11 2.99 15.54
N TYR A 567 -20.44 2.87 15.71
CA TYR A 567 -21.42 3.57 14.90
C TYR A 567 -22.04 4.73 15.69
N PHE A 568 -22.24 5.85 15.00
CA PHE A 568 -22.83 7.08 15.49
C PHE A 568 -24.03 7.44 14.61
N TYR A 569 -25.08 8.00 15.18
CA TYR A 569 -26.18 8.51 14.38
C TYR A 569 -25.80 9.84 13.71
N GLY A 570 -26.22 10.03 12.47
CA GLY A 570 -25.88 11.21 11.70
C GLY A 570 -24.41 11.23 11.26
N ARG A 571 -23.90 12.44 10.96
CA ARG A 571 -22.55 12.60 10.36
C ARG A 571 -22.31 11.73 9.10
N ALA A 572 -23.39 11.18 8.53
CA ALA A 572 -23.42 10.34 7.34
C ALA A 572 -23.35 11.22 6.08
N ASN A 573 -22.30 12.02 5.96
CA ASN A 573 -22.25 13.13 5.01
C ASN A 573 -21.20 12.94 3.89
N ARG A 574 -20.56 11.78 3.84
CA ARG A 574 -19.40 11.59 2.95
C ARG A 574 -19.64 10.58 1.84
N CYS A 575 -20.41 9.55 2.10
CA CYS A 575 -20.62 8.46 1.17
C CYS A 575 -22.09 8.08 1.07
N MET A 576 -22.57 7.79 -0.13
CA MET A 576 -23.88 7.18 -0.39
C MET A 576 -23.68 5.76 -0.87
N LEU A 577 -24.36 4.82 -0.22
CA LEU A 577 -24.50 3.43 -0.62
C LEU A 577 -25.79 3.27 -1.41
N VAL A 578 -25.75 2.60 -2.54
CA VAL A 578 -26.89 2.39 -3.42
C VAL A 578 -27.02 0.89 -3.70
N LYS A 579 -28.11 0.29 -3.22
CA LYS A 579 -28.44 -1.11 -3.48
C LYS A 579 -29.36 -1.20 -4.68
N PHE A 580 -28.95 -1.98 -5.66
CA PHE A 580 -29.72 -2.22 -6.89
C PHE A 580 -30.50 -3.52 -6.82
N ASN A 581 -31.58 -3.62 -7.61
CA ASN A 581 -32.26 -4.89 -7.85
C ASN A 581 -31.36 -5.81 -8.68
N ASP A 582 -30.69 -5.24 -9.68
CA ASP A 582 -29.64 -5.89 -10.45
C ASP A 582 -28.53 -4.90 -10.75
N LEU A 583 -27.27 -5.25 -10.38
CA LEU A 583 -26.10 -4.38 -10.56
C LEU A 583 -25.41 -4.72 -11.88
N THR A 584 -25.46 -3.81 -12.82
CA THR A 584 -24.86 -3.92 -14.14
C THR A 584 -23.93 -2.74 -14.41
N GLU A 585 -23.06 -2.85 -15.41
CA GLU A 585 -22.24 -1.70 -15.85
C GLU A 585 -23.11 -0.49 -16.26
N LYS A 586 -24.31 -0.77 -16.81
CA LYS A 586 -25.28 0.27 -17.13
C LYS A 586 -25.80 0.95 -15.87
N SER A 587 -26.17 0.18 -14.83
CA SER A 587 -26.65 0.74 -13.56
C SER A 587 -25.60 1.64 -12.91
N LEU A 588 -24.33 1.24 -12.96
CA LEU A 588 -23.19 2.05 -12.47
C LEU A 588 -23.01 3.33 -13.30
N SER A 589 -23.12 3.22 -14.63
CA SER A 589 -23.03 4.38 -15.53
C SER A 589 -24.19 5.34 -15.33
N ASP A 590 -25.41 4.84 -15.19
CA ASP A 590 -26.61 5.65 -14.96
C ASP A 590 -26.52 6.37 -13.61
N LEU A 591 -26.07 5.69 -12.56
CA LEU A 591 -25.80 6.31 -11.25
C LEU A 591 -24.73 7.39 -11.35
N LYS A 592 -23.64 7.12 -12.08
CA LYS A 592 -22.58 8.11 -12.31
C LYS A 592 -23.15 9.36 -13.00
N ASN A 593 -23.90 9.18 -14.05
CA ASN A 593 -24.49 10.28 -14.83
C ASN A 593 -25.46 11.10 -13.99
N GLU A 594 -26.29 10.46 -13.18
CA GLU A 594 -27.24 11.14 -12.29
C GLU A 594 -26.51 11.99 -11.25
N VAL A 595 -25.55 11.40 -10.51
CA VAL A 595 -24.78 12.14 -9.52
C VAL A 595 -23.92 13.22 -10.18
N GLN A 596 -23.33 12.96 -11.36
CA GLN A 596 -22.56 13.94 -12.12
C GLN A 596 -23.40 15.13 -12.56
N SER A 597 -24.68 14.92 -12.90
CA SER A 597 -25.58 16.01 -13.29
C SER A 597 -25.84 16.99 -12.16
N LEU A 598 -25.83 16.48 -10.92
CA LEU A 598 -25.98 17.28 -9.70
C LEU A 598 -24.65 17.91 -9.24
N TYR A 599 -23.54 17.43 -9.81
CA TYR A 599 -22.15 17.81 -9.51
C TYR A 599 -21.37 18.17 -10.76
N PRO A 600 -21.77 19.16 -11.55
CA PRO A 600 -21.15 19.43 -12.85
C PRO A 600 -19.67 19.80 -12.77
N ASN A 601 -19.20 20.33 -11.64
CA ASN A 601 -17.83 20.80 -11.44
C ASN A 601 -16.88 19.76 -10.85
N ASN A 602 -17.40 18.57 -10.47
CA ASN A 602 -16.60 17.54 -9.81
C ASN A 602 -16.67 16.24 -10.62
N GLU A 603 -15.57 15.54 -10.77
CA GLU A 603 -15.60 14.21 -11.35
C GLU A 603 -16.17 13.21 -10.33
N VAL A 604 -17.31 12.61 -10.67
CA VAL A 604 -17.96 11.59 -9.86
C VAL A 604 -17.43 10.23 -10.25
N THR A 605 -16.93 9.48 -9.28
CA THR A 605 -16.56 8.08 -9.44
C THR A 605 -17.52 7.22 -8.65
N VAL A 606 -18.15 6.25 -9.33
CA VAL A 606 -19.00 5.24 -8.72
C VAL A 606 -18.21 3.94 -8.62
N TYR A 607 -18.26 3.32 -7.47
CA TYR A 607 -17.53 2.10 -7.16
C TYR A 607 -18.51 0.93 -6.99
N ASP A 608 -18.21 -0.19 -7.61
CA ASP A 608 -18.84 -1.46 -7.29
C ASP A 608 -18.21 -2.02 -6.00
N TYR A 609 -19.04 -2.21 -4.98
CA TYR A 609 -18.58 -2.63 -3.66
C TYR A 609 -17.87 -3.99 -3.70
N GLU A 610 -18.40 -4.95 -4.46
CA GLU A 610 -17.82 -6.29 -4.57
C GLU A 610 -16.45 -6.26 -5.23
N SER A 611 -16.29 -5.45 -6.27
CA SER A 611 -15.01 -5.26 -6.97
C SER A 611 -13.97 -4.64 -6.05
N GLU A 612 -14.33 -3.60 -5.29
CA GLU A 612 -13.44 -2.95 -4.32
C GLU A 612 -13.10 -3.88 -3.14
N PHE A 613 -14.07 -4.65 -2.66
CA PHE A 613 -13.83 -5.65 -1.62
C PHE A 613 -12.83 -6.72 -2.07
N LYS A 614 -12.93 -7.19 -3.30
CA LYS A 614 -11.97 -8.14 -3.88
C LYS A 614 -10.60 -7.50 -4.14
N ALA A 615 -10.58 -6.27 -4.62
CA ALA A 615 -9.35 -5.54 -4.94
C ALA A 615 -8.44 -5.34 -3.71
N GLN A 616 -9.02 -5.13 -2.52
CA GLN A 616 -8.22 -4.99 -1.29
C GLN A 616 -7.44 -6.28 -0.94
N TYR A 617 -7.89 -7.45 -1.38
CA TYR A 617 -7.17 -8.71 -1.19
C TYR A 617 -6.11 -8.97 -2.27
N ALA A 618 -6.24 -8.36 -3.44
CA ALA A 618 -5.26 -8.51 -4.53
C ALA A 618 -3.86 -8.00 -4.12
N SER A 619 -3.79 -7.02 -3.24
CA SER A 619 -2.52 -6.51 -2.71
C SER A 619 -1.83 -7.44 -1.70
N GLN A 620 -2.51 -8.51 -1.25
CA GLN A 620 -2.00 -9.48 -0.26
C GLN A 620 -1.49 -10.77 -0.92
N LEU A 621 -1.76 -10.96 -2.20
CA LEU A 621 -1.26 -12.05 -3.04
C LEU A 621 0.07 -11.70 -3.68
#